data_209b7ecd31492e79ddafcb96fbdd04bf
#
_entry.id   209b7ecd31492e79ddafcb96fbdd04bf
#
_cell.length_a   1.000
_cell.length_b   1.000
_cell.length_c   1.000
_cell.angle_alpha   90.00
_cell.angle_beta   90.00
_cell.angle_gamma   90.00
#
_symmetry.space_group_name_H-M   'P 1'
#
loop_
_entity.id
_entity.type
_entity.pdbx_description
1 polymer ?
#
loop_
_entity_poly.entity_id
_entity_poly.type
_entity_poly.pdbx_seq_one_letter_code
_entity_poly.pdbx_strand_id
1 'polypeptide(L)'
;MPGYLYSYTRFRKQFEMPIMKNEDAAARNRLRKMTAPFLLRRSKSQVLSVLPEKDEKTIYSGMEDEQRKLYLAAHKQLVDQLQGIDSAYYEKNKIFILSQLTKLRQICCHPALCYDDYQGSSAKLEACMELVQRAVKGKHKVLLFSQFTSMLDLIRERLAEQNTKYYCLTGNTDKQERQRLVDEF
;
A
#
# COMPACT_ATOMS: atom_id res chain seq x y z
N MET A 1 -31.65 -2.42 4.29
CA MET A 1 -32.87 -1.63 4.59
C MET A 1 -33.21 -0.77 3.39
N PRO A 2 -33.91 -1.33 2.42
CA PRO A 2 -34.31 -0.58 1.22
C PRO A 2 -35.17 0.63 1.61
N GLY A 3 -34.90 1.79 1.03
CA GLY A 3 -35.69 3.01 1.24
C GLY A 3 -35.40 3.83 2.51
N TYR A 4 -34.67 3.31 3.50
CA TYR A 4 -34.40 4.03 4.75
C TYR A 4 -33.62 5.34 4.54
N LEU A 5 -32.62 5.31 3.67
CA LEU A 5 -31.84 6.49 3.28
C LEU A 5 -32.38 7.18 2.01
N TYR A 6 -33.66 7.00 1.71
CA TYR A 6 -34.35 7.50 0.53
C TYR A 6 -33.87 6.86 -0.79
N SER A 7 -34.36 7.41 -1.93
CA SER A 7 -33.79 7.11 -3.25
C SER A 7 -32.38 7.71 -3.37
N TYR A 8 -31.51 7.14 -4.24
CA TYR A 8 -30.18 7.66 -4.49
C TYR A 8 -30.15 9.15 -4.83
N THR A 9 -31.08 9.59 -5.71
CA THR A 9 -31.19 11.01 -6.10
C THR A 9 -31.46 11.93 -4.90
N ARG A 10 -32.37 11.49 -3.99
CA ARG A 10 -32.69 12.26 -2.78
C ARG A 10 -31.57 12.22 -1.77
N PHE A 11 -30.91 11.05 -1.56
CA PHE A 11 -29.75 10.89 -0.72
C PHE A 11 -28.60 11.81 -1.17
N ARG A 12 -28.33 11.81 -2.48
CA ARG A 12 -27.28 12.66 -3.06
C ARG A 12 -27.54 14.14 -2.79
N LYS A 13 -28.78 14.59 -2.98
CA LYS A 13 -29.15 16.00 -2.78
C LYS A 13 -29.11 16.40 -1.30
N GLN A 14 -29.54 15.52 -0.38
CA GLN A 14 -29.69 15.85 1.03
C GLN A 14 -28.42 15.62 1.86
N PHE A 15 -27.55 14.71 1.45
CA PHE A 15 -26.37 14.30 2.21
C PHE A 15 -25.08 14.36 1.42
N GLU A 16 -24.98 13.64 0.30
CA GLU A 16 -23.71 13.51 -0.43
C GLU A 16 -23.17 14.88 -0.87
N MET A 17 -23.95 15.62 -1.62
CA MET A 17 -23.53 16.93 -2.15
C MET A 17 -23.27 17.97 -1.06
N PRO A 18 -24.15 18.17 -0.05
CA PRO A 18 -23.88 19.10 1.03
C PRO A 18 -22.64 18.71 1.85
N ILE A 19 -22.44 17.43 2.13
CA ILE A 19 -21.28 16.97 2.93
C ILE A 19 -19.98 17.08 2.13
N MET A 20 -19.98 16.65 0.85
CA MET A 20 -18.76 16.57 0.05
C MET A 20 -18.32 17.92 -0.52
N LYS A 21 -19.27 18.79 -0.91
CA LYS A 21 -18.95 20.09 -1.53
C LYS A 21 -18.92 21.25 -0.53
N ASN A 22 -19.81 21.22 0.45
CA ASN A 22 -20.02 22.36 1.35
C ASN A 22 -19.59 22.05 2.79
N GLU A 23 -19.05 20.85 3.06
CA GLU A 23 -18.66 20.40 4.40
C GLU A 23 -19.78 20.57 5.46
N ASP A 24 -21.04 20.47 5.02
CA ASP A 24 -22.22 20.73 5.85
C ASP A 24 -22.26 19.80 7.07
N ALA A 25 -21.92 20.36 8.24
CA ALA A 25 -21.89 19.65 9.52
C ALA A 25 -23.30 19.22 9.98
N ALA A 26 -24.33 19.98 9.64
CA ALA A 26 -25.72 19.66 10.02
C ALA A 26 -26.21 18.44 9.23
N ALA A 27 -25.96 18.40 7.90
CA ALA A 27 -26.26 17.25 7.06
C ALA A 27 -25.49 16.00 7.51
N ARG A 28 -24.20 16.15 7.87
CA ARG A 28 -23.35 15.07 8.41
C ARG A 28 -23.90 14.52 9.74
N ASN A 29 -24.26 15.40 10.66
CA ASN A 29 -24.81 15.00 11.95
C ASN A 29 -26.17 14.31 11.82
N ARG A 30 -27.03 14.79 10.90
CA ARG A 30 -28.33 14.15 10.61
C ARG A 30 -28.13 12.75 10.04
N LEU A 31 -27.26 12.59 9.05
CA LEU A 31 -26.93 11.27 8.49
C LEU A 31 -26.36 10.33 9.56
N ARG A 32 -25.45 10.83 10.40
CA ARG A 32 -24.87 10.06 11.51
C ARG A 32 -25.95 9.56 12.49
N LYS A 33 -26.89 10.43 12.88
CA LYS A 33 -28.00 10.03 13.76
C LYS A 33 -28.90 8.98 13.13
N MET A 34 -29.17 9.11 11.84
CA MET A 34 -30.00 8.12 11.11
C MET A 34 -29.30 6.76 10.99
N THR A 35 -28.00 6.73 10.76
CA THR A 35 -27.26 5.49 10.53
C THR A 35 -26.73 4.86 11.83
N ALA A 36 -26.58 5.61 12.91
CA ALA A 36 -26.03 5.12 14.17
C ALA A 36 -26.68 3.84 14.73
N PRO A 37 -28.01 3.65 14.68
CA PRO A 37 -28.63 2.40 15.16
C PRO A 37 -28.24 1.15 14.36
N PHE A 38 -27.73 1.32 13.14
CA PHE A 38 -27.41 0.24 12.21
C PHE A 38 -25.91 0.05 12.00
N LEU A 39 -25.07 0.91 12.58
CA LEU A 39 -23.64 0.90 12.46
C LEU A 39 -22.99 0.60 13.82
N LEU A 40 -22.45 -0.59 13.95
CA LEU A 40 -21.61 -0.93 15.09
C LEU A 40 -20.14 -0.90 14.67
N ARG A 41 -19.40 0.11 15.15
CA ARG A 41 -17.96 0.20 14.98
C ARG A 41 -17.27 0.05 16.32
N ARG A 42 -16.48 -1.00 16.44
CA ARG A 42 -15.61 -1.21 17.62
C ARG A 42 -14.15 -1.08 17.16
N SER A 43 -13.37 -0.21 17.78
CA SER A 43 -11.93 -0.19 17.58
C SER A 43 -11.26 -1.25 18.44
N LYS A 44 -10.11 -1.78 18.00
CA LYS A 44 -9.32 -2.75 18.77
C LYS A 44 -8.98 -2.20 20.16
N SER A 45 -8.62 -0.92 20.27
CA SER A 45 -8.32 -0.24 21.52
C SER A 45 -9.50 -0.16 22.51
N GLN A 46 -10.74 -0.17 22.01
CA GLN A 46 -11.94 -0.16 22.86
C GLN A 46 -12.33 -1.55 23.38
N VAL A 47 -11.95 -2.62 22.67
CA VAL A 47 -12.40 -3.98 22.96
C VAL A 47 -11.30 -4.81 23.61
N LEU A 48 -10.04 -4.55 23.28
CA LEU A 48 -8.89 -5.33 23.69
C LEU A 48 -7.95 -4.46 24.54
N SER A 49 -8.37 -4.14 25.76
CA SER A 49 -7.57 -3.37 26.72
C SER A 49 -6.30 -4.09 27.19
N VAL A 50 -6.19 -5.38 26.90
CA VAL A 50 -5.02 -6.24 27.27
C VAL A 50 -3.92 -6.19 26.21
N LEU A 51 -4.19 -5.70 25.00
CA LEU A 51 -3.16 -5.62 23.97
C LEU A 51 -2.21 -4.46 24.26
N PRO A 52 -0.87 -4.69 24.17
CA PRO A 52 0.10 -3.60 24.26
C PRO A 52 -0.13 -2.58 23.15
N GLU A 53 0.33 -1.36 23.37
CA GLU A 53 0.30 -0.33 22.35
C GLU A 53 1.11 -0.74 21.12
N LYS A 54 0.65 -0.29 19.94
CA LYS A 54 1.33 -0.52 18.68
C LYS A 54 2.56 0.39 18.60
N ASP A 55 3.73 -0.20 18.53
CA ASP A 55 4.98 0.53 18.23
C ASP A 55 5.16 0.64 16.71
N GLU A 56 5.24 1.86 16.18
CA GLU A 56 5.47 2.14 14.77
C GLU A 56 6.83 2.80 14.58
N LYS A 57 7.67 2.17 13.74
CA LYS A 57 9.00 2.69 13.41
C LYS A 57 9.15 2.84 11.91
N THR A 58 9.65 4.00 11.48
CA THR A 58 10.05 4.23 10.09
C THR A 58 11.56 4.01 9.97
N ILE A 59 11.95 3.12 9.05
CA ILE A 59 13.35 2.86 8.76
C ILE A 59 13.69 3.43 7.41
N TYR A 60 14.72 4.26 7.34
CA TYR A 60 15.23 4.85 6.11
C TYR A 60 16.48 4.08 5.67
N SER A 61 16.49 3.66 4.40
CA SER A 61 17.67 3.08 3.75
C SER A 61 18.09 3.98 2.60
N GLY A 62 19.39 4.29 2.50
CA GLY A 62 19.96 5.01 1.36
C GLY A 62 19.96 4.11 0.12
N MET A 63 19.90 4.71 -1.06
CA MET A 63 20.07 3.96 -2.31
C MET A 63 21.54 3.64 -2.52
N GLU A 64 21.86 2.47 -3.04
CA GLU A 64 23.17 2.13 -3.55
C GLU A 64 23.51 2.94 -4.81
N ASP A 65 24.78 3.07 -5.13
CA ASP A 65 25.26 4.00 -6.18
C ASP A 65 24.64 3.69 -7.54
N GLU A 66 24.53 2.42 -7.92
CA GLU A 66 23.93 2.02 -9.20
C GLU A 66 22.42 2.26 -9.21
N GLN A 67 21.73 1.86 -8.14
CA GLN A 67 20.31 2.14 -7.96
C GLN A 67 20.02 3.65 -8.00
N ARG A 68 20.86 4.46 -7.37
CA ARG A 68 20.76 5.92 -7.37
C ARG A 68 20.91 6.50 -8.78
N LYS A 69 21.86 6.01 -9.58
CA LYS A 69 22.05 6.46 -10.97
C LYS A 69 20.79 6.17 -11.79
N LEU A 70 20.23 4.98 -11.68
CA LEU A 70 18.99 4.60 -12.38
C LEU A 70 17.81 5.47 -11.95
N TYR A 71 17.67 5.71 -10.65
CA TYR A 71 16.62 6.58 -10.11
C TYR A 71 16.75 8.01 -10.64
N LEU A 72 17.95 8.60 -10.57
CA LEU A 72 18.21 9.98 -11.04
C LEU A 72 17.97 10.12 -12.53
N ALA A 73 18.34 9.12 -13.34
CA ALA A 73 18.09 9.13 -14.78
C ALA A 73 16.58 9.11 -15.07
N ALA A 74 15.81 8.20 -14.43
CA ALA A 74 14.38 8.14 -14.58
C ALA A 74 13.66 9.39 -14.05
N HIS A 75 14.13 9.94 -12.92
CA HIS A 75 13.60 11.19 -12.35
C HIS A 75 13.84 12.37 -13.30
N LYS A 76 15.06 12.54 -13.81
CA LYS A 76 15.38 13.60 -14.77
C LYS A 76 14.51 13.51 -16.01
N GLN A 77 14.37 12.31 -16.58
CA GLN A 77 13.49 12.08 -17.73
C GLN A 77 12.06 12.52 -17.46
N LEU A 78 11.50 12.19 -16.28
CA LEU A 78 10.16 12.61 -15.89
C LEU A 78 10.08 14.13 -15.74
N VAL A 79 11.04 14.76 -15.07
CA VAL A 79 11.07 16.22 -14.89
C VAL A 79 11.14 16.93 -16.24
N ASP A 80 12.03 16.51 -17.15
CA ASP A 80 12.16 17.08 -18.49
C ASP A 80 10.84 16.97 -19.30
N GLN A 81 10.12 15.86 -19.14
CA GLN A 81 8.81 15.65 -19.77
C GLN A 81 7.69 16.49 -19.14
N LEU A 82 7.82 16.90 -17.88
CA LEU A 82 6.85 17.72 -17.18
C LEU A 82 7.13 19.23 -17.30
N GLN A 83 8.29 19.64 -17.79
CA GLN A 83 8.61 21.06 -18.00
C GLN A 83 7.74 21.65 -19.13
N GLY A 84 7.08 22.76 -18.81
CA GLY A 84 6.24 23.48 -19.80
C GLY A 84 4.87 22.86 -20.08
N ILE A 85 4.42 21.92 -19.27
CA ILE A 85 3.11 21.28 -19.41
C ILE A 85 2.01 22.19 -18.85
N ASP A 86 0.97 22.43 -19.66
CA ASP A 86 -0.26 23.07 -19.21
C ASP A 86 -1.22 22.08 -18.52
N SER A 87 -2.27 22.62 -17.91
CA SER A 87 -3.30 21.81 -17.23
C SER A 87 -4.05 20.87 -18.17
N ALA A 88 -4.21 21.23 -19.44
CA ALA A 88 -4.91 20.42 -20.42
C ALA A 88 -4.08 19.19 -20.84
N TYR A 89 -2.76 19.37 -20.99
CA TYR A 89 -1.85 18.25 -21.23
C TYR A 89 -1.80 17.30 -20.03
N TYR A 90 -1.74 17.87 -18.81
CA TYR A 90 -1.75 17.04 -17.58
C TYR A 90 -2.99 16.16 -17.51
N GLU A 91 -4.19 16.70 -17.78
CA GLU A 91 -5.43 15.93 -17.77
C GLU A 91 -5.42 14.77 -18.77
N LYS A 92 -4.87 14.98 -19.97
CA LYS A 92 -4.78 13.95 -21.01
C LYS A 92 -3.73 12.87 -20.68
N ASN A 93 -2.68 13.22 -19.96
CA ASN A 93 -1.53 12.34 -19.73
C ASN A 93 -1.42 11.82 -18.29
N LYS A 94 -2.45 11.96 -17.48
CA LYS A 94 -2.47 11.50 -16.07
C LYS A 94 -1.99 10.06 -15.91
N ILE A 95 -2.46 9.15 -16.76
CA ILE A 95 -2.10 7.72 -16.68
C ILE A 95 -0.61 7.52 -16.96
N PHE A 96 -0.08 8.24 -17.95
CA PHE A 96 1.35 8.19 -18.24
C PHE A 96 2.18 8.72 -17.07
N ILE A 97 1.85 9.88 -16.53
CA ILE A 97 2.54 10.48 -15.37
C ILE A 97 2.50 9.50 -14.19
N LEU A 98 1.34 8.91 -13.92
CA LEU A 98 1.18 7.95 -12.84
C LEU A 98 2.04 6.68 -13.05
N SER A 99 2.18 6.23 -14.30
CA SER A 99 3.06 5.10 -14.64
C SER A 99 4.53 5.43 -14.38
N GLN A 100 4.99 6.65 -14.70
CA GLN A 100 6.35 7.08 -14.43
C GLN A 100 6.62 7.21 -12.91
N LEU A 101 5.67 7.74 -12.15
CA LEU A 101 5.76 7.77 -10.68
C LEU A 101 5.81 6.35 -10.10
N THR A 102 5.04 5.43 -10.67
CA THR A 102 5.08 4.02 -10.29
C THR A 102 6.44 3.41 -10.58
N LYS A 103 7.03 3.69 -11.75
CA LYS A 103 8.40 3.25 -12.10
C LYS A 103 9.44 3.77 -11.10
N LEU A 104 9.39 5.04 -10.73
CA LEU A 104 10.29 5.59 -9.70
C LEU A 104 10.14 4.85 -8.36
N ARG A 105 8.90 4.55 -7.94
CA ARG A 105 8.65 3.79 -6.72
C ARG A 105 9.17 2.35 -6.80
N GLN A 106 9.07 1.72 -7.97
CA GLN A 106 9.63 0.40 -8.22
C GLN A 106 11.15 0.42 -8.13
N ILE A 107 11.82 1.39 -8.76
CA ILE A 107 13.28 1.56 -8.65
C ILE A 107 13.71 1.75 -7.19
N CYS A 108 12.93 2.50 -6.38
CA CYS A 108 13.18 2.66 -4.94
C CYS A 108 13.03 1.35 -4.16
N CYS A 109 12.21 0.41 -4.62
CA CYS A 109 12.09 -0.90 -3.99
C CYS A 109 13.25 -1.80 -4.42
N HIS A 110 13.37 -2.02 -5.73
CA HIS A 110 14.46 -2.77 -6.36
C HIS A 110 14.49 -2.46 -7.86
N PRO A 111 15.65 -2.10 -8.45
CA PRO A 111 15.72 -1.78 -9.89
C PRO A 111 15.29 -2.93 -10.80
N ALA A 112 15.50 -4.18 -10.42
CA ALA A 112 15.06 -5.36 -11.19
C ALA A 112 13.52 -5.42 -11.42
N LEU A 113 12.72 -4.61 -10.70
CA LEU A 113 11.29 -4.47 -10.98
C LEU A 113 11.00 -3.71 -12.28
N CYS A 114 12.01 -3.03 -12.83
CA CYS A 114 11.89 -2.20 -14.03
C CYS A 114 12.93 -2.54 -15.11
N TYR A 115 14.01 -3.22 -14.74
CA TYR A 115 15.16 -3.51 -15.59
C TYR A 115 15.56 -4.97 -15.41
N ASP A 116 15.23 -5.81 -16.38
CA ASP A 116 15.43 -7.27 -16.32
C ASP A 116 16.91 -7.66 -16.20
N ASP A 117 17.81 -6.83 -16.77
CA ASP A 117 19.26 -7.06 -16.76
C ASP A 117 19.94 -6.57 -15.46
N TYR A 118 19.20 -6.03 -14.51
CA TYR A 118 19.79 -5.53 -13.27
C TYR A 118 20.21 -6.66 -12.35
N GLN A 119 21.52 -6.75 -12.08
CA GLN A 119 22.14 -7.77 -11.22
C GLN A 119 22.60 -7.24 -9.85
N GLY A 120 22.39 -5.94 -9.59
CA GLY A 120 22.76 -5.31 -8.33
C GLY A 120 21.80 -5.63 -7.21
N SER A 121 22.12 -5.17 -6.01
CA SER A 121 21.23 -5.28 -4.85
C SER A 121 20.39 -4.02 -4.66
N SER A 122 19.58 -4.01 -3.62
CA SER A 122 18.78 -2.87 -3.20
C SER A 122 18.88 -2.71 -1.69
N ALA A 123 19.31 -1.55 -1.25
CA ALA A 123 19.43 -1.26 0.19
C ALA A 123 18.12 -1.49 0.96
N LYS A 124 16.97 -1.29 0.29
CA LYS A 124 15.65 -1.57 0.89
C LYS A 124 15.42 -3.07 1.08
N LEU A 125 15.80 -3.89 0.09
CA LEU A 125 15.68 -5.35 0.19
C LEU A 125 16.59 -5.87 1.28
N GLU A 126 17.84 -5.43 1.33
CA GLU A 126 18.81 -5.86 2.35
C GLU A 126 18.34 -5.48 3.77
N ALA A 127 17.91 -4.23 3.97
CA ALA A 127 17.34 -3.80 5.25
C ALA A 127 16.08 -4.62 5.65
N CYS A 128 15.23 -4.93 4.69
CA CYS A 128 14.07 -5.79 4.91
C CYS A 128 14.49 -7.19 5.36
N MET A 129 15.44 -7.81 4.66
CA MET A 129 15.92 -9.16 4.98
C MET A 129 16.61 -9.21 6.35
N GLU A 130 17.39 -8.19 6.71
CA GLU A 130 17.96 -8.08 8.06
C GLU A 130 16.89 -8.05 9.16
N LEU A 131 15.83 -7.26 8.95
CA LEU A 131 14.73 -7.17 9.91
C LEU A 131 14.00 -8.51 10.05
N VAL A 132 13.71 -9.16 8.93
CA VAL A 132 13.09 -10.50 8.93
C VAL A 132 13.96 -11.50 9.68
N GLN A 133 15.26 -11.54 9.42
CA GLN A 133 16.17 -12.43 10.11
C GLN A 133 16.24 -12.18 11.62
N ARG A 134 16.30 -10.92 12.03
CA ARG A 134 16.28 -10.55 13.46
C ARG A 134 15.00 -11.05 14.13
N ALA A 135 13.85 -10.84 13.49
CA ALA A 135 12.57 -11.28 14.02
C ALA A 135 12.47 -12.82 14.09
N VAL A 136 12.92 -13.53 13.06
CA VAL A 136 12.94 -15.01 13.04
C VAL A 136 13.87 -15.57 14.12
N LYS A 137 15.08 -14.99 14.29
CA LYS A 137 16.00 -15.37 15.38
C LYS A 137 15.37 -15.12 16.76
N GLY A 138 14.55 -14.06 16.87
CA GLY A 138 13.78 -13.78 18.08
C GLY A 138 12.52 -14.64 18.25
N LYS A 139 12.30 -15.63 17.38
CA LYS A 139 11.09 -16.49 17.35
C LYS A 139 9.77 -15.70 17.22
N HIS A 140 9.83 -14.57 16.54
CA HIS A 140 8.63 -13.76 16.24
C HIS A 140 8.03 -14.18 14.90
N LYS A 141 6.71 -14.09 14.81
CA LYS A 141 5.99 -14.17 13.53
C LYS A 141 6.07 -12.84 12.80
N VAL A 142 6.27 -12.88 11.50
CA VAL A 142 6.43 -11.69 10.66
C VAL A 142 5.33 -11.64 9.61
N LEU A 143 4.67 -10.51 9.49
CA LEU A 143 3.78 -10.20 8.36
C LEU A 143 4.46 -9.13 7.50
N LEU A 144 4.80 -9.47 6.27
CA LEU A 144 5.43 -8.58 5.31
C LEU A 144 4.44 -8.20 4.21
N PHE A 145 4.35 -6.92 3.92
CA PHE A 145 3.45 -6.41 2.88
C PHE A 145 4.24 -5.65 1.82
N SER A 146 3.91 -5.89 0.56
CA SER A 146 4.41 -5.12 -0.57
C SER A 146 3.27 -4.75 -1.50
N GLN A 147 3.37 -3.57 -2.11
CA GLN A 147 2.47 -3.14 -3.18
C GLN A 147 2.77 -3.87 -4.50
N PHE A 148 4.01 -4.31 -4.70
CA PHE A 148 4.46 -4.95 -5.92
C PHE A 148 4.64 -6.45 -5.70
N THR A 149 3.92 -7.27 -6.48
CA THR A 149 4.04 -8.73 -6.42
C THR A 149 5.43 -9.19 -6.84
N SER A 150 6.04 -8.56 -7.85
CA SER A 150 7.43 -8.82 -8.25
C SER A 150 8.44 -8.59 -7.13
N MET A 151 8.19 -7.64 -6.22
CA MET A 151 9.02 -7.48 -5.02
C MET A 151 8.86 -8.64 -4.04
N LEU A 152 7.64 -9.21 -3.94
CA LEU A 152 7.44 -10.41 -3.13
C LEU A 152 8.18 -11.61 -3.71
N ASP A 153 8.29 -11.71 -5.05
CA ASP A 153 9.03 -12.79 -5.69
C ASP A 153 10.53 -12.71 -5.35
N LEU A 154 11.15 -11.53 -5.43
CA LEU A 154 12.54 -11.33 -4.99
C LEU A 154 12.76 -11.69 -3.50
N ILE A 155 11.82 -11.28 -2.64
CA ILE A 155 11.88 -11.62 -1.22
C ILE A 155 11.76 -13.14 -1.01
N ARG A 156 10.89 -13.81 -1.77
CA ARG A 156 10.71 -15.28 -1.70
C ARG A 156 12.00 -16.02 -2.07
N GLU A 157 12.68 -15.59 -3.13
CA GLU A 157 13.97 -16.13 -3.54
C GLU A 157 14.99 -16.02 -2.41
N ARG A 158 15.14 -14.84 -1.81
CA ARG A 158 16.05 -14.59 -0.69
C ARG A 158 15.69 -15.42 0.56
N LEU A 159 14.40 -15.59 0.87
CA LEU A 159 13.94 -16.42 1.98
C LEU A 159 14.23 -17.91 1.73
N ALA A 160 14.06 -18.37 0.50
CA ALA A 160 14.38 -19.74 0.09
C ALA A 160 15.88 -20.05 0.21
N GLU A 161 16.76 -19.14 -0.25
CA GLU A 161 18.22 -19.24 -0.08
C GLU A 161 18.62 -19.38 1.40
N GLN A 162 17.88 -18.73 2.29
CA GLN A 162 18.11 -18.75 3.73
C GLN A 162 17.40 -19.90 4.47
N ASN A 163 16.73 -20.81 3.75
CA ASN A 163 15.92 -21.89 4.30
C ASN A 163 14.87 -21.39 5.33
N THR A 164 14.35 -20.18 5.13
CA THR A 164 13.32 -19.60 6.00
C THR A 164 11.94 -19.99 5.48
N LYS A 165 11.14 -20.66 6.33
CA LYS A 165 9.76 -21.03 5.99
C LYS A 165 8.91 -19.76 5.85
N TYR A 166 8.12 -19.67 4.79
CA TYR A 166 7.21 -18.55 4.54
C TYR A 166 5.92 -19.03 3.86
N TYR A 167 4.91 -18.21 3.94
CA TYR A 167 3.68 -18.30 3.15
C TYR A 167 3.52 -17.03 2.33
N CYS A 168 2.99 -17.13 1.12
CA CYS A 168 2.77 -15.98 0.24
C CYS A 168 1.31 -15.90 -0.17
N LEU A 169 0.69 -14.75 0.10
CA LEU A 169 -0.68 -14.45 -0.31
C LEU A 169 -0.67 -13.30 -1.33
N THR A 170 -1.23 -13.56 -2.50
CA THR A 170 -1.37 -12.55 -3.57
C THR A 170 -2.84 -12.43 -3.99
N GLY A 171 -3.13 -11.53 -4.94
CA GLY A 171 -4.45 -11.42 -5.54
C GLY A 171 -4.93 -12.70 -6.24
N ASN A 172 -3.99 -13.53 -6.72
CA ASN A 172 -4.25 -14.77 -7.43
C ASN A 172 -4.41 -15.99 -6.52
N THR A 173 -4.19 -15.83 -5.19
CA THR A 173 -4.34 -16.94 -4.24
C THR A 173 -5.81 -17.29 -4.08
N ASP A 174 -6.17 -18.55 -4.34
CA ASP A 174 -7.53 -19.05 -4.19
C ASP A 174 -8.06 -18.88 -2.75
N LYS A 175 -9.39 -18.78 -2.61
CA LYS A 175 -10.03 -18.53 -1.32
C LYS A 175 -9.77 -19.64 -0.30
N GLN A 176 -9.82 -20.90 -0.74
CA GLN A 176 -9.61 -22.05 0.14
C GLN A 176 -8.15 -22.13 0.59
N GLU A 177 -7.21 -21.94 -0.37
CA GLU A 177 -5.79 -21.91 -0.08
C GLU A 177 -5.43 -20.74 0.85
N ARG A 178 -6.04 -19.57 0.66
CA ARG A 178 -5.86 -18.43 1.57
C ARG A 178 -6.23 -18.77 3.00
N GLN A 179 -7.38 -19.44 3.21
CA GLN A 179 -7.81 -19.86 4.53
C GLN A 179 -6.83 -20.86 5.13
N ARG A 180 -6.41 -21.88 4.36
CA ARG A 180 -5.43 -22.87 4.80
C ARG A 180 -4.12 -22.25 5.27
N LEU A 181 -3.56 -21.33 4.48
CA LEU A 181 -2.30 -20.65 4.82
C LEU A 181 -2.43 -19.76 6.06
N VAL A 182 -3.59 -19.14 6.28
CA VAL A 182 -3.86 -18.35 7.49
C VAL A 182 -3.94 -19.26 8.72
N ASP A 183 -4.59 -20.42 8.60
CA ASP A 183 -4.74 -21.37 9.71
C ASP A 183 -3.39 -22.06 10.07
N GLU A 184 -2.50 -22.24 9.09
CA GLU A 184 -1.15 -22.80 9.28
C GLU A 184 -0.14 -21.77 9.82
N PHE A 185 -0.38 -20.47 9.64
CA PHE A 185 0.49 -19.39 10.14
C PHE A 185 0.29 -19.17 11.63
#